data_291295809b364b389580ec37448b3883
#
_entry.id   291295809b364b389580ec37448b3883
#
_cell.length_a   1.000
_cell.length_b   1.000
_cell.length_c   1.000
_cell.angle_alpha   90.00
_cell.angle_beta   90.00
_cell.angle_gamma   90.00
#
_symmetry.space_group_name_H-M   'P 1'
#
loop_
_entity.id
_entity.type
_entity.pdbx_description
1 polymer ?
#
loop_
_entity_poly.entity_id
_entity_poly.type
_entity_poly.pdbx_seq_one_letter_code
_entity_poly.pdbx_strand_id
1 'polypeptide(L)'
;MSKKKIGLLSFVMMLVLVLVTACGGKDKEVSLGTTESGSYTNDYFGVSLSFPKEWKFEDAVGMNNLMEAGKEVVTGDDEKKKAQMELGQAKTLNLLMASKFPFGGTEAGPSILIISEKVSLLQGVKSGEDYLESSKKLMTETEIPYEFKDITTAKIGGKDMHTMQTTINAGEIVLTQDYYSTIIDGYAFNIILTSVDDASKAETDKILKSITFK
;
A
#
# COMPACT_ATOMS: atom_id res chain seq x y z
N MET A 1 -21.81 38.55 -49.59
CA MET A 1 -21.41 37.15 -49.24
C MET A 1 -22.59 36.46 -48.61
N SER A 2 -23.00 35.35 -49.20
CA SER A 2 -24.30 34.71 -49.00
C SER A 2 -24.44 34.05 -47.61
N LYS A 3 -25.54 34.36 -46.91
CA LYS A 3 -25.97 33.82 -45.62
C LYS A 3 -26.07 32.27 -45.64
N LYS A 4 -26.07 31.63 -46.80
CA LYS A 4 -26.09 30.15 -46.97
C LYS A 4 -24.75 29.48 -46.69
N LYS A 5 -23.61 30.20 -46.79
CA LYS A 5 -22.28 29.63 -46.54
C LYS A 5 -21.93 29.60 -45.05
N ILE A 6 -22.55 30.41 -44.22
CA ILE A 6 -22.30 30.48 -42.77
C ILE A 6 -23.03 29.33 -42.07
N GLY A 7 -24.22 28.94 -42.51
CA GLY A 7 -24.97 27.80 -41.97
C GLY A 7 -24.30 26.43 -42.20
N LEU A 8 -23.61 26.27 -43.35
CA LEU A 8 -22.93 25.02 -43.68
C LEU A 8 -21.62 24.83 -42.87
N LEU A 9 -20.90 25.93 -42.59
CA LEU A 9 -19.68 25.89 -41.77
C LEU A 9 -20.01 25.62 -40.29
N SER A 10 -21.10 26.17 -39.77
CA SER A 10 -21.55 25.87 -38.39
C SER A 10 -22.02 24.43 -38.22
N PHE A 11 -22.65 23.84 -39.25
CA PHE A 11 -23.10 22.46 -39.21
C PHE A 11 -21.96 21.46 -39.32
N VAL A 12 -20.93 21.75 -40.09
CA VAL A 12 -19.71 20.91 -40.20
C VAL A 12 -18.87 20.99 -38.94
N MET A 13 -18.84 22.17 -38.25
CA MET A 13 -18.10 22.32 -36.98
C MET A 13 -18.82 21.63 -35.80
N MET A 14 -20.16 21.50 -35.86
CA MET A 14 -20.94 20.78 -34.87
C MET A 14 -20.85 19.26 -35.02
N LEU A 15 -20.58 18.77 -36.24
CA LEU A 15 -20.46 17.32 -36.52
C LEU A 15 -19.10 16.75 -36.09
N VAL A 16 -18.06 17.60 -35.96
CA VAL A 16 -16.73 17.18 -35.49
C VAL A 16 -16.66 17.07 -33.97
N LEU A 17 -17.59 17.70 -33.24
CA LEU A 17 -17.65 17.64 -31.76
C LEU A 17 -18.35 16.39 -31.21
N VAL A 18 -18.96 15.54 -32.08
CA VAL A 18 -19.70 14.33 -31.65
C VAL A 18 -18.86 13.05 -31.76
N LEU A 19 -17.64 13.12 -32.32
CA LEU A 19 -16.80 11.92 -32.53
C LEU A 19 -15.67 11.74 -31.50
N VAL A 20 -15.64 12.54 -30.43
CA VAL A 20 -14.60 12.42 -29.37
C VAL A 20 -15.13 11.80 -28.07
N THR A 21 -16.37 11.33 -28.02
CA THR A 21 -16.97 10.74 -26.81
C THR A 21 -17.18 9.24 -26.85
N ALA A 22 -16.37 8.50 -27.60
CA ALA A 22 -16.51 7.04 -27.66
C ALA A 22 -15.16 6.32 -27.64
N CYS A 23 -14.33 6.58 -26.64
CA CYS A 23 -13.27 5.68 -26.14
C CYS A 23 -12.71 6.26 -24.84
N GLY A 24 -13.50 6.31 -23.81
CA GLY A 24 -13.06 6.62 -22.46
C GLY A 24 -13.63 5.58 -21.53
N GLY A 25 -13.00 4.41 -21.46
CA GLY A 25 -12.99 3.72 -20.19
C GLY A 25 -12.53 4.77 -19.19
N LYS A 26 -13.37 5.13 -18.20
CA LYS A 26 -12.92 5.99 -17.10
C LYS A 26 -11.78 5.23 -16.46
N ASP A 27 -10.54 5.68 -16.65
CA ASP A 27 -9.44 5.23 -15.83
C ASP A 27 -9.90 5.42 -14.40
N LYS A 28 -10.00 4.31 -13.67
CA LYS A 28 -10.47 4.33 -12.29
C LYS A 28 -9.47 5.17 -11.50
N GLU A 29 -9.90 6.32 -11.01
CA GLU A 29 -9.03 7.21 -10.24
C GLU A 29 -8.50 6.47 -9.01
N VAL A 30 -7.20 6.55 -8.77
CA VAL A 30 -6.55 5.90 -7.63
C VAL A 30 -7.10 6.49 -6.35
N SER A 31 -7.75 5.64 -5.54
CA SER A 31 -8.30 6.02 -4.24
C SER A 31 -7.39 5.57 -3.12
N LEU A 32 -7.19 6.42 -2.11
CA LEU A 32 -6.50 6.06 -0.88
C LEU A 32 -7.40 5.30 0.11
N GLY A 33 -8.68 5.15 -0.22
CA GLY A 33 -9.67 4.47 0.61
C GLY A 33 -10.23 5.35 1.72
N THR A 34 -11.05 4.73 2.56
CA THR A 34 -11.67 5.37 3.73
C THR A 34 -11.36 4.53 4.97
N THR A 35 -10.82 5.19 5.98
CA THR A 35 -10.55 4.60 7.30
C THR A 35 -11.54 5.16 8.31
N GLU A 36 -12.19 4.26 9.04
CA GLU A 36 -13.06 4.60 10.17
C GLU A 36 -12.62 3.81 11.39
N SER A 37 -13.14 4.14 12.58
CA SER A 37 -12.85 3.38 13.79
C SER A 37 -13.21 1.90 13.62
N GLY A 38 -12.16 1.08 13.46
CA GLY A 38 -12.29 -0.38 13.34
C GLY A 38 -12.50 -0.92 11.93
N SER A 39 -12.40 -0.10 10.87
CA SER A 39 -12.54 -0.58 9.49
C SER A 39 -11.76 0.25 8.46
N TYR A 40 -11.41 -0.40 7.37
CA TYR A 40 -10.85 0.21 6.18
C TYR A 40 -11.51 -0.35 4.93
N THR A 41 -11.80 0.50 3.98
CA THR A 41 -12.34 0.13 2.66
C THR A 41 -11.64 0.90 1.55
N ASN A 42 -11.37 0.24 0.43
CA ASN A 42 -10.79 0.88 -0.74
C ASN A 42 -11.37 0.26 -2.02
N ASP A 43 -12.20 1.02 -2.71
CA ASP A 43 -12.88 0.57 -3.93
C ASP A 43 -11.94 0.46 -5.14
N TYR A 44 -10.82 1.20 -5.16
CA TYR A 44 -9.82 1.08 -6.23
C TYR A 44 -9.15 -0.29 -6.19
N PHE A 45 -8.62 -0.68 -5.03
CA PHE A 45 -8.00 -1.99 -4.84
C PHE A 45 -9.01 -3.12 -4.57
N GLY A 46 -10.29 -2.77 -4.41
CA GLY A 46 -11.37 -3.73 -4.15
C GLY A 46 -11.29 -4.39 -2.78
N VAL A 47 -10.62 -3.78 -1.80
CA VAL A 47 -10.35 -4.36 -0.48
C VAL A 47 -11.22 -3.77 0.59
N SER A 48 -11.63 -4.60 1.56
CA SER A 48 -12.17 -4.17 2.85
C SER A 48 -11.70 -5.09 3.97
N LEU A 49 -11.55 -4.51 5.17
CA LEU A 49 -11.14 -5.23 6.36
C LEU A 49 -11.65 -4.54 7.64
N SER A 50 -11.55 -5.27 8.75
CA SER A 50 -11.86 -4.76 10.08
C SER A 50 -10.67 -4.99 11.03
N PHE A 51 -10.49 -4.05 11.97
CA PHE A 51 -9.53 -4.14 13.07
C PHE A 51 -10.19 -3.71 14.38
N PRO A 52 -9.60 -3.99 15.56
CA PRO A 52 -10.23 -3.62 16.84
C PRO A 52 -10.46 -2.10 16.94
N LYS A 53 -11.67 -1.69 17.34
CA LYS A 53 -12.07 -0.27 17.38
C LYS A 53 -11.26 0.57 18.36
N GLU A 54 -10.69 -0.06 19.37
CA GLU A 54 -9.82 0.57 20.36
C GLU A 54 -8.41 0.81 19.87
N TRP A 55 -8.00 0.22 18.75
CA TRP A 55 -6.69 0.46 18.16
C TRP A 55 -6.56 1.92 17.68
N LYS A 56 -5.35 2.44 17.79
CA LYS A 56 -4.98 3.69 17.14
C LYS A 56 -4.82 3.44 15.67
N PHE A 57 -5.22 4.40 14.85
CA PHE A 57 -5.05 4.28 13.40
C PHE A 57 -4.69 5.62 12.77
N GLU A 58 -4.01 5.54 11.65
CA GLU A 58 -3.71 6.65 10.75
C GLU A 58 -4.18 6.27 9.34
N ASP A 59 -4.82 7.21 8.70
CA ASP A 59 -5.11 7.17 7.28
C ASP A 59 -3.89 7.60 6.44
N ALA A 60 -4.06 7.69 5.15
CA ALA A 60 -2.99 8.11 4.23
C ALA A 60 -2.36 9.46 4.61
N VAL A 61 -3.16 10.41 5.09
CA VAL A 61 -2.67 11.76 5.48
C VAL A 61 -1.86 11.67 6.76
N GLY A 62 -2.39 10.98 7.77
CA GLY A 62 -1.71 10.77 9.05
C GLY A 62 -0.39 10.03 8.88
N MET A 63 -0.37 8.96 8.06
CA MET A 63 0.84 8.21 7.74
C MET A 63 1.90 9.07 7.05
N ASN A 64 1.53 9.89 6.07
CA ASN A 64 2.46 10.80 5.41
C ASN A 64 3.06 11.82 6.39
N ASN A 65 2.26 12.35 7.31
CA ASN A 65 2.73 13.26 8.35
C ASN A 65 3.72 12.58 9.30
N LEU A 66 3.45 11.33 9.72
CA LEU A 66 4.37 10.56 10.56
C LEU A 66 5.70 10.28 9.85
N MET A 67 5.66 9.94 8.56
CA MET A 67 6.87 9.71 7.76
C MET A 67 7.69 10.98 7.60
N GLU A 68 7.07 12.12 7.34
CA GLU A 68 7.77 13.40 7.22
C GLU A 68 8.39 13.83 8.56
N ALA A 69 7.67 13.66 9.67
CA ALA A 69 8.21 13.94 11.01
C ALA A 69 9.40 13.04 11.38
N GLY A 70 9.42 11.79 10.90
CA GLY A 70 10.51 10.83 11.12
C GLY A 70 11.69 10.98 10.15
N LYS A 71 11.56 11.76 9.10
CA LYS A 71 12.54 11.85 8.00
C LYS A 71 13.94 12.22 8.49
N GLU A 72 14.07 13.28 9.28
CA GLU A 72 15.35 13.71 9.81
C GLU A 72 16.00 12.66 10.74
N VAL A 73 15.18 11.94 11.51
CA VAL A 73 15.66 10.90 12.42
C VAL A 73 16.27 9.72 11.63
N VAL A 74 15.68 9.37 10.49
CA VAL A 74 16.11 8.23 9.67
C VAL A 74 17.27 8.59 8.75
N THR A 75 17.25 9.79 8.17
CA THR A 75 18.23 10.19 7.13
C THR A 75 19.40 10.99 7.70
N GLY A 76 19.24 11.66 8.85
CA GLY A 76 20.22 12.61 9.35
C GLY A 76 20.60 13.65 8.29
N ASP A 77 21.90 13.95 8.18
CA ASP A 77 22.45 14.90 7.19
C ASP A 77 22.78 14.23 5.84
N ASP A 78 22.43 12.95 5.63
CA ASP A 78 22.76 12.21 4.42
C ASP A 78 21.79 12.55 3.27
N GLU A 79 22.20 13.45 2.39
CA GLU A 79 21.44 13.90 1.22
C GLU A 79 21.07 12.75 0.27
N LYS A 80 21.89 11.69 0.20
CA LYS A 80 21.60 10.53 -0.66
C LYS A 80 20.46 9.70 -0.06
N LYS A 81 20.47 9.50 1.24
CA LYS A 81 19.35 8.82 1.94
C LYS A 81 18.07 9.62 1.85
N LYS A 82 18.13 10.95 1.99
CA LYS A 82 16.96 11.84 1.78
C LYS A 82 16.36 11.68 0.39
N ALA A 83 17.20 11.78 -0.66
CA ALA A 83 16.75 11.62 -2.05
C ALA A 83 16.16 10.24 -2.32
N GLN A 84 16.74 9.16 -1.77
CA GLN A 84 16.21 7.80 -1.91
C GLN A 84 14.85 7.66 -1.22
N MET A 85 14.69 8.22 -0.02
CA MET A 85 13.43 8.23 0.72
C MET A 85 12.34 8.99 -0.03
N GLU A 86 12.64 10.16 -0.59
CA GLU A 86 11.70 10.95 -1.39
C GLU A 86 11.25 10.21 -2.66
N LEU A 87 12.18 9.54 -3.35
CA LEU A 87 11.84 8.71 -4.53
C LEU A 87 10.97 7.52 -4.16
N GLY A 88 11.20 6.90 -3.01
CA GLY A 88 10.36 5.82 -2.48
C GLY A 88 8.95 6.34 -2.15
N GLN A 89 8.86 7.44 -1.40
CA GLN A 89 7.58 8.07 -1.02
C GLN A 89 6.75 8.48 -2.23
N ALA A 90 7.37 9.03 -3.28
CA ALA A 90 6.67 9.45 -4.50
C ALA A 90 5.99 8.30 -5.26
N LYS A 91 6.40 7.04 -5.02
CA LYS A 91 5.84 5.84 -5.65
C LYS A 91 4.90 5.07 -4.73
N THR A 92 4.92 5.37 -3.44
CA THR A 92 4.19 4.63 -2.42
C THR A 92 2.91 5.36 -2.02
N LEU A 93 1.80 4.64 -2.07
CA LEU A 93 0.55 5.05 -1.49
C LEU A 93 0.49 4.47 -0.08
N ASN A 94 0.50 5.32 0.92
CA ASN A 94 0.19 4.96 2.30
C ASN A 94 -1.33 4.87 2.43
N LEU A 95 -1.87 3.73 2.87
CA LEU A 95 -3.31 3.47 2.81
C LEU A 95 -3.93 3.36 4.20
N LEU A 96 -3.33 2.56 5.08
CA LEU A 96 -3.77 2.34 6.45
C LEU A 96 -2.60 1.95 7.33
N MET A 97 -2.55 2.51 8.52
CA MET A 97 -1.75 2.00 9.63
C MET A 97 -2.65 1.92 10.87
N ALA A 98 -2.72 0.75 11.50
CA ALA A 98 -3.43 0.60 12.77
C ALA A 98 -2.62 -0.24 13.75
N SER A 99 -2.63 0.11 15.04
CA SER A 99 -1.85 -0.53 16.08
C SER A 99 -2.59 -0.51 17.42
N LYS A 100 -2.35 -1.54 18.22
CA LYS A 100 -2.86 -1.63 19.59
C LYS A 100 -2.31 -0.51 20.47
N PHE A 101 -1.06 -0.13 20.27
CA PHE A 101 -0.37 0.91 21.03
C PHE A 101 -0.14 2.17 20.20
N PRO A 102 0.04 3.35 20.85
CA PRO A 102 0.30 4.58 20.13
C PRO A 102 1.56 4.51 19.26
N PHE A 103 1.51 5.14 18.10
CA PHE A 103 2.65 5.27 17.19
C PHE A 103 3.76 6.13 17.83
N GLY A 104 5.03 5.72 17.66
CA GLY A 104 6.17 6.39 18.28
C GLY A 104 6.33 6.17 19.78
N GLY A 105 5.48 5.33 20.39
CA GLY A 105 5.62 4.89 21.78
C GLY A 105 6.74 3.86 21.97
N THR A 106 6.97 3.46 23.21
CA THR A 106 7.98 2.46 23.58
C THR A 106 7.44 1.03 23.62
N GLU A 107 6.10 0.86 23.53
CA GLU A 107 5.45 -0.44 23.57
C GLU A 107 5.34 -1.02 22.17
N ALA A 108 5.88 -2.22 21.98
CA ALA A 108 5.71 -3.00 20.77
C ALA A 108 4.46 -3.91 20.90
N GLY A 109 3.71 -4.06 19.82
CA GLY A 109 2.51 -4.89 19.83
C GLY A 109 1.95 -5.16 18.44
N PRO A 110 0.75 -5.77 18.38
CA PRO A 110 0.14 -6.10 17.12
C PRO A 110 -0.22 -4.84 16.32
N SER A 111 0.06 -4.89 15.03
CA SER A 111 -0.27 -3.82 14.10
C SER A 111 -0.56 -4.35 12.70
N ILE A 112 -1.24 -3.53 11.91
CA ILE A 112 -1.41 -3.70 10.47
C ILE A 112 -0.94 -2.45 9.75
N LEU A 113 -0.21 -2.64 8.66
CA LEU A 113 0.18 -1.62 7.72
C LEU A 113 -0.28 -2.05 6.33
N ILE A 114 -0.94 -1.16 5.60
CA ILE A 114 -1.30 -1.35 4.19
C ILE A 114 -0.67 -0.24 3.38
N ILE A 115 0.14 -0.64 2.43
CA ILE A 115 0.77 0.25 1.47
C ILE A 115 0.59 -0.29 0.05
N SER A 116 0.73 0.57 -0.94
CA SER A 116 0.76 0.14 -2.32
C SER A 116 1.82 0.92 -3.09
N GLU A 117 2.71 0.22 -3.77
CA GLU A 117 3.79 0.84 -4.52
C GLU A 117 3.56 0.69 -6.02
N LYS A 118 3.69 1.79 -6.76
CA LYS A 118 3.60 1.76 -8.21
C LYS A 118 4.80 1.02 -8.78
N VAL A 119 4.53 -0.08 -9.48
CA VAL A 119 5.56 -0.94 -10.09
C VAL A 119 5.41 -1.00 -11.60
N SER A 120 6.47 -1.40 -12.28
CA SER A 120 6.46 -1.57 -13.73
C SER A 120 7.19 -2.83 -14.16
N LEU A 121 6.82 -3.33 -15.33
CA LEU A 121 7.49 -4.48 -15.95
C LEU A 121 8.97 -4.19 -16.24
N LEU A 122 9.35 -2.93 -16.45
CA LEU A 122 10.74 -2.51 -16.67
C LEU A 122 11.60 -2.69 -15.41
N GLN A 123 10.99 -2.67 -14.22
CA GLN A 123 11.64 -2.94 -12.94
C GLN A 123 11.75 -4.44 -12.65
N GLY A 124 11.22 -5.30 -13.54
CA GLY A 124 11.19 -6.75 -13.36
C GLY A 124 10.10 -7.26 -12.42
N VAL A 125 9.25 -6.37 -11.88
CA VAL A 125 8.18 -6.73 -10.92
C VAL A 125 6.90 -7.04 -11.69
N LYS A 126 6.54 -8.31 -11.76
CA LYS A 126 5.36 -8.84 -12.47
C LYS A 126 4.36 -9.50 -11.53
N SER A 127 4.81 -9.89 -10.35
CA SER A 127 4.05 -10.64 -9.36
C SER A 127 4.32 -10.12 -7.94
N GLY A 128 3.51 -10.55 -6.98
CA GLY A 128 3.80 -10.32 -5.56
C GLY A 128 5.08 -11.00 -5.10
N GLU A 129 5.47 -12.12 -5.74
CA GLU A 129 6.74 -12.81 -5.47
C GLU A 129 7.93 -11.93 -5.86
N ASP A 130 7.96 -11.41 -7.11
CA ASP A 130 9.03 -10.52 -7.56
C ASP A 130 9.18 -9.29 -6.66
N TYR A 131 8.04 -8.75 -6.18
CA TYR A 131 8.03 -7.64 -5.24
C TYR A 131 8.64 -8.01 -3.89
N LEU A 132 8.24 -9.15 -3.31
CA LEU A 132 8.77 -9.62 -2.03
C LEU A 132 10.25 -9.99 -2.12
N GLU A 133 10.72 -10.59 -3.22
CA GLU A 133 12.14 -10.85 -3.46
C GLU A 133 12.96 -9.54 -3.52
N SER A 134 12.42 -8.52 -4.21
CA SER A 134 13.04 -7.19 -4.25
C SER A 134 13.09 -6.54 -2.88
N SER A 135 12.00 -6.66 -2.11
CA SER A 135 11.91 -6.14 -0.73
C SER A 135 12.90 -6.86 0.20
N LYS A 136 12.97 -8.19 0.12
CA LYS A 136 13.94 -9.02 0.87
C LYS A 136 15.37 -8.58 0.61
N LYS A 137 15.73 -8.33 -0.66
CA LYS A 137 17.05 -7.83 -1.02
C LYS A 137 17.35 -6.49 -0.36
N LEU A 138 16.42 -5.53 -0.43
CA LEU A 138 16.58 -4.21 0.21
C LEU A 138 16.71 -4.33 1.73
N MET A 139 15.88 -5.18 2.37
CA MET A 139 15.97 -5.42 3.82
C MET A 139 17.32 -6.02 4.22
N THR A 140 17.88 -6.92 3.41
CA THR A 140 19.19 -7.53 3.66
C THR A 140 20.35 -6.53 3.57
N GLU A 141 20.17 -5.42 2.83
CA GLU A 141 21.15 -4.33 2.72
C GLU A 141 21.10 -3.37 3.94
N THR A 142 20.10 -3.52 4.82
CA THR A 142 20.02 -2.75 6.08
C THR A 142 20.86 -3.39 7.19
N GLU A 143 21.17 -2.60 8.24
CA GLU A 143 21.85 -3.10 9.44
C GLU A 143 20.93 -3.88 10.38
N ILE A 144 19.63 -4.01 10.04
CA ILE A 144 18.65 -4.71 10.86
C ILE A 144 18.78 -6.22 10.63
N PRO A 145 18.91 -7.03 11.68
CA PRO A 145 19.12 -8.47 11.57
C PRO A 145 17.80 -9.21 11.27
N TYR A 146 17.33 -9.09 10.03
CA TYR A 146 16.17 -9.83 9.56
C TYR A 146 16.49 -11.29 9.35
N GLU A 147 15.65 -12.17 9.86
CA GLU A 147 15.56 -13.57 9.47
C GLU A 147 14.33 -13.74 8.55
N PHE A 148 14.48 -14.45 7.42
CA PHE A 148 13.44 -14.61 6.42
C PHE A 148 13.00 -16.05 6.30
N LYS A 149 11.69 -16.30 6.18
CA LYS A 149 11.17 -17.57 5.68
C LYS A 149 11.00 -17.50 4.15
N ASP A 150 10.85 -18.68 3.55
CA ASP A 150 10.60 -18.81 2.12
C ASP A 150 9.30 -18.09 1.72
N ILE A 151 9.31 -17.53 0.50
CA ILE A 151 8.11 -16.95 -0.09
C ILE A 151 7.19 -18.09 -0.53
N THR A 152 5.94 -18.00 -0.12
CA THR A 152 4.89 -18.97 -0.44
C THR A 152 3.66 -18.25 -0.97
N THR A 153 2.57 -18.99 -1.20
CA THR A 153 1.29 -18.42 -1.63
C THR A 153 0.20 -18.71 -0.61
N ALA A 154 -0.71 -17.75 -0.45
CA ALA A 154 -1.90 -17.89 0.39
C ALA A 154 -3.11 -17.23 -0.28
N LYS A 155 -4.30 -17.75 -0.03
CA LYS A 155 -5.55 -17.13 -0.47
C LYS A 155 -6.11 -16.26 0.65
N ILE A 156 -6.09 -14.93 0.45
CA ILE A 156 -6.55 -13.95 1.44
C ILE A 156 -7.78 -13.23 0.89
N GLY A 157 -8.90 -13.32 1.59
CA GLY A 157 -10.15 -12.68 1.15
C GLY A 157 -10.62 -13.07 -0.25
N GLY A 158 -10.26 -14.29 -0.71
CA GLY A 158 -10.56 -14.79 -2.05
C GLY A 158 -9.49 -14.49 -3.11
N LYS A 159 -8.49 -13.64 -2.81
CA LYS A 159 -7.41 -13.25 -3.72
C LYS A 159 -6.14 -14.06 -3.45
N ASP A 160 -5.47 -14.53 -4.50
CA ASP A 160 -4.17 -15.19 -4.37
C ASP A 160 -3.09 -14.12 -4.12
N MET A 161 -2.34 -14.28 -3.04
CA MET A 161 -1.25 -13.40 -2.63
C MET A 161 0.01 -14.21 -2.36
N HIS A 162 1.19 -13.63 -2.67
CA HIS A 162 2.46 -14.16 -2.20
C HIS A 162 2.71 -13.68 -0.78
N THR A 163 3.30 -14.53 0.05
CA THR A 163 3.54 -14.23 1.47
C THR A 163 4.96 -14.52 1.86
N MET A 164 5.52 -13.66 2.67
CA MET A 164 6.85 -13.79 3.28
C MET A 164 6.73 -13.47 4.77
N GLN A 165 7.36 -14.26 5.62
CA GLN A 165 7.48 -13.94 7.04
C GLN A 165 8.91 -13.52 7.35
N THR A 166 9.06 -12.47 8.17
CA THR A 166 10.34 -12.06 8.74
C THR A 166 10.29 -12.06 10.25
N THR A 167 11.44 -12.26 10.87
CA THR A 167 11.62 -12.02 12.31
C THR A 167 12.78 -11.06 12.53
N ILE A 168 12.66 -10.23 13.56
CA ILE A 168 13.69 -9.28 14.01
C ILE A 168 13.87 -9.48 15.50
N ASN A 169 15.07 -9.85 15.92
CA ASN A 169 15.42 -9.97 17.32
C ASN A 169 15.82 -8.59 17.87
N ALA A 170 14.94 -7.96 18.65
CA ALA A 170 15.16 -6.65 19.26
C ALA A 170 15.38 -6.78 20.79
N GLY A 171 16.39 -7.57 21.19
CA GLY A 171 16.70 -7.84 22.58
C GLY A 171 15.73 -8.82 23.23
N GLU A 172 14.88 -8.36 24.15
CA GLU A 172 13.89 -9.22 24.84
C GLU A 172 12.63 -9.48 23.99
N ILE A 173 12.47 -8.78 22.86
CA ILE A 173 11.29 -8.87 21.99
C ILE A 173 11.70 -9.43 20.65
N VAL A 174 10.93 -10.39 20.16
CA VAL A 174 11.01 -10.88 18.77
C VAL A 174 9.82 -10.32 18.00
N LEU A 175 10.12 -9.42 17.06
CA LEU A 175 9.12 -8.91 16.13
C LEU A 175 8.94 -9.88 14.98
N THR A 176 7.73 -10.36 14.76
CA THR A 176 7.37 -11.17 13.60
C THR A 176 6.51 -10.33 12.67
N GLN A 177 6.87 -10.27 11.39
CA GLN A 177 6.12 -9.57 10.36
C GLN A 177 5.71 -10.54 9.26
N ASP A 178 4.40 -10.64 9.01
CA ASP A 178 3.83 -11.37 7.90
C ASP A 178 3.47 -10.40 6.77
N TYR A 179 4.14 -10.54 5.64
CA TYR A 179 3.93 -9.76 4.42
C TYR A 179 3.04 -10.53 3.46
N TYR A 180 2.04 -9.86 2.91
CA TYR A 180 1.17 -10.38 1.85
C TYR A 180 1.21 -9.40 0.70
N SER A 181 1.59 -9.86 -0.50
CA SER A 181 1.76 -9.03 -1.68
C SER A 181 1.04 -9.59 -2.90
N THR A 182 0.42 -8.72 -3.67
CA THR A 182 -0.18 -9.03 -4.99
C THR A 182 -0.14 -7.81 -5.88
N ILE A 183 -0.22 -8.00 -7.20
CA ILE A 183 -0.29 -6.88 -8.15
C ILE A 183 -1.74 -6.57 -8.48
N ILE A 184 -2.12 -5.30 -8.32
CA ILE A 184 -3.45 -4.78 -8.68
C ILE A 184 -3.24 -3.50 -9.49
N ASP A 185 -3.70 -3.46 -10.72
CA ASP A 185 -3.70 -2.30 -11.61
C ASP A 185 -2.32 -1.56 -11.69
N GLY A 186 -1.23 -2.35 -11.74
CA GLY A 186 0.15 -1.83 -11.82
C GLY A 186 0.72 -1.34 -10.49
N TYR A 187 0.10 -1.70 -9.39
CA TYR A 187 0.58 -1.47 -8.03
C TYR A 187 0.86 -2.80 -7.33
N ALA A 188 1.99 -2.90 -6.64
CA ALA A 188 2.22 -3.92 -5.64
C ALA A 188 1.44 -3.55 -4.37
N PHE A 189 0.31 -4.19 -4.16
CA PHE A 189 -0.55 -4.00 -2.99
C PHE A 189 -0.06 -4.91 -1.87
N ASN A 190 0.26 -4.33 -0.71
CA ASN A 190 0.90 -5.01 0.38
C ASN A 190 0.12 -4.85 1.68
N ILE A 191 -0.04 -5.96 2.40
CA ILE A 191 -0.54 -6.02 3.77
C ILE A 191 0.59 -6.55 4.63
N ILE A 192 0.93 -5.85 5.70
CA ILE A 192 1.99 -6.22 6.63
C ILE A 192 1.36 -6.30 8.02
N LEU A 193 1.41 -7.49 8.62
CA LEU A 193 0.92 -7.73 9.98
C LEU A 193 2.12 -7.94 10.90
N THR A 194 2.19 -7.18 11.98
CA THR A 194 3.26 -7.32 12.99
C THR A 194 2.71 -7.93 14.26
N SER A 195 3.43 -8.87 14.83
CA SER A 195 3.15 -9.49 16.13
C SER A 195 4.43 -9.66 16.93
N VAL A 196 4.31 -9.76 18.26
CA VAL A 196 5.44 -9.90 19.20
C VAL A 196 5.35 -11.15 20.07
N ASP A 197 4.18 -11.80 20.08
CA ASP A 197 3.87 -13.03 20.82
C ASP A 197 2.64 -13.72 20.22
N ASP A 198 2.28 -14.88 20.76
CA ASP A 198 1.14 -15.67 20.28
C ASP A 198 -0.20 -14.94 20.48
N ALA A 199 -0.34 -14.12 21.51
CA ALA A 199 -1.56 -13.36 21.76
C ALA A 199 -1.74 -12.27 20.69
N SER A 200 -0.70 -11.51 20.40
CA SER A 200 -0.69 -10.50 19.35
C SER A 200 -0.85 -11.12 17.96
N LYS A 201 -0.25 -12.31 17.73
CA LYS A 201 -0.46 -13.09 16.49
C LYS A 201 -1.93 -13.47 16.32
N ALA A 202 -2.60 -13.91 17.38
CA ALA A 202 -4.03 -14.23 17.32
C ALA A 202 -4.91 -12.99 17.03
N GLU A 203 -4.50 -11.79 17.45
CA GLU A 203 -5.18 -10.54 17.10
C GLU A 203 -5.00 -10.21 15.61
N THR A 204 -3.77 -10.27 15.08
CA THR A 204 -3.50 -10.02 13.66
C THR A 204 -4.13 -11.06 12.74
N ASP A 205 -4.23 -12.33 13.17
CA ASP A 205 -4.95 -13.39 12.43
C ASP A 205 -6.45 -13.12 12.29
N LYS A 206 -7.08 -12.49 13.29
CA LYS A 206 -8.48 -12.05 13.17
C LYS A 206 -8.63 -10.95 12.14
N ILE A 207 -7.70 -10.00 12.09
CA ILE A 207 -7.67 -8.94 11.06
C ILE A 207 -7.51 -9.59 9.68
N LEU A 208 -6.54 -10.49 9.52
CA LEU A 208 -6.29 -11.20 8.26
C LEU A 208 -7.55 -11.92 7.75
N LYS A 209 -8.28 -12.60 8.65
CA LYS A 209 -9.54 -13.32 8.33
C LYS A 209 -10.68 -12.39 7.96
N SER A 210 -10.64 -11.12 8.38
CA SER A 210 -11.66 -10.12 8.03
C SER A 210 -11.48 -9.52 6.66
N ILE A 211 -10.31 -9.71 6.03
CA ILE A 211 -10.00 -9.14 4.72
C ILE A 211 -10.86 -9.81 3.66
N THR A 212 -11.43 -8.98 2.80
CA THR A 212 -12.18 -9.42 1.62
C THR A 212 -11.75 -8.60 0.41
N PHE A 213 -11.72 -9.23 -0.75
CA PHE A 213 -11.55 -8.58 -2.06
C PHE A 213 -12.80 -8.78 -2.90
N LYS A 214 -13.20 -7.73 -3.63
CA LYS A 214 -14.32 -7.74 -4.61
C LYS A 214 -13.79 -8.01 -5.99
#